data_0b5ec46a56553180f68b37860ac8896b
#
_entry.id   0b5ec46a56553180f68b37860ac8896b
#
_cell.length_a   1.000
_cell.length_b   1.000
_cell.length_c   1.000
_cell.angle_alpha   90.00
_cell.angle_beta   90.00
_cell.angle_gamma   90.00
#
_symmetry.space_group_name_H-M   'P 1'
#
loop_
_entity.id
_entity.type
_entity.pdbx_description
1 polymer ?
#
loop_
_entity_poly.entity_id
_entity_poly.type
_entity_poly.pdbx_seq_one_letter_code
_entity_poly.pdbx_strand_id
1 'polypeptide(L)'
;MAILYYDEKKLFQLNTENTTYVIGLSPEGYVGHVYYGPLLHGEPDLYPLRMDEPPFTPSVNKREKSSFLDRFPMEYPTGGVGDYRESCLNIRNAQGRMGCEIFFDSYEIFKGKRPLTGLPASFGTEDEVETLEITCKDPVLDLVVILSYSVFTKENVITRSVRVKNEGSEALKVEKIYSACLDMDNEDFEMLSLHGSWGRERHIQQGALRYGKQLVSSGRGESSHQEHPFVAMVTPGTDQERGEVYAMHFVYSGNFIGQVERCQFDTVRMVMGINQEEFCWNLKAGDEFQAPEVVMVYSAEGLGKMTRSYHAFYRRHMIRSPYNHKKRPILINNWEATYFDFDTDKLLDIAREAKKDGIEMLVMDDGWFGKRNKDDSSLGDWVVNEEKIKGGLKNLVDKVNEIGLEFGIWFEPEMISPDSDLYREHPEWAIRIPGREATEIRCQYVLDLSRPEVQDYAYECV
;
A
#
# COMPACT_ATOMS: atom_id res chain seq x y z
N MET A 1 -20.23 19.73 -0.44
CA MET A 1 -18.97 19.47 -1.17
C MET A 1 -17.90 19.21 -0.13
N ALA A 2 -17.20 18.11 -0.27
CA ALA A 2 -16.05 17.81 0.58
C ALA A 2 -14.80 18.60 0.14
N ILE A 3 -14.72 18.99 -1.13
CA ILE A 3 -13.58 19.66 -1.74
C ILE A 3 -13.99 21.04 -2.26
N LEU A 4 -13.25 22.07 -1.84
CA LEU A 4 -13.44 23.45 -2.23
C LEU A 4 -12.14 24.00 -2.82
N TYR A 5 -12.24 24.85 -3.84
CA TYR A 5 -11.12 25.62 -4.37
C TYR A 5 -11.39 27.12 -4.25
N TYR A 6 -10.44 27.83 -3.67
CA TYR A 6 -10.46 29.27 -3.49
C TYR A 6 -9.46 29.93 -4.47
N ASP A 7 -9.98 30.42 -5.60
CA ASP A 7 -9.13 30.90 -6.70
C ASP A 7 -8.29 32.12 -6.32
N GLU A 8 -8.82 33.04 -5.53
CA GLU A 8 -8.09 34.22 -5.08
C GLU A 8 -6.89 33.88 -4.19
N LYS A 9 -7.04 32.86 -3.35
CA LYS A 9 -5.98 32.40 -2.43
C LYS A 9 -5.14 31.25 -2.99
N LYS A 10 -5.55 30.68 -4.13
CA LYS A 10 -4.93 29.48 -4.72
C LYS A 10 -4.86 28.30 -3.74
N LEU A 11 -5.97 28.05 -3.02
CA LEU A 11 -6.06 27.01 -1.99
C LEU A 11 -7.12 25.96 -2.36
N PHE A 12 -6.78 24.70 -2.13
CA PHE A 12 -7.72 23.59 -2.08
C PHE A 12 -7.96 23.21 -0.62
N GLN A 13 -9.23 23.14 -0.22
CA GLN A 13 -9.66 22.69 1.11
C GLN A 13 -10.45 21.40 0.97
N LEU A 14 -9.97 20.34 1.59
CA LEU A 14 -10.55 19.01 1.59
C LEU A 14 -11.09 18.72 3.00
N ASN A 15 -12.40 18.54 3.14
CA ASN A 15 -13.06 18.37 4.43
C ASN A 15 -13.67 16.97 4.57
N THR A 16 -13.41 16.35 5.68
CA THR A 16 -14.21 15.24 6.21
C THR A 16 -15.20 15.77 7.26
N GLU A 17 -15.89 14.90 8.00
CA GLU A 17 -16.76 15.35 9.10
C GLU A 17 -15.98 16.05 10.22
N ASN A 18 -14.74 15.62 10.49
CA ASN A 18 -13.98 16.07 11.65
C ASN A 18 -12.59 16.62 11.31
N THR A 19 -12.16 16.56 10.06
CA THR A 19 -10.82 16.96 9.65
C THR A 19 -10.82 17.84 8.42
N THR A 20 -9.80 18.68 8.30
CA THR A 20 -9.52 19.48 7.11
C THR A 20 -8.09 19.21 6.65
N TYR A 21 -7.90 19.09 5.34
CA TYR A 21 -6.62 19.07 4.66
C TYR A 21 -6.55 20.24 3.68
N VAL A 22 -5.50 21.06 3.73
CA VAL A 22 -5.36 22.23 2.87
C VAL A 22 -4.08 22.15 2.06
N ILE A 23 -4.23 22.37 0.75
CA ILE A 23 -3.13 22.43 -0.22
C ILE A 23 -3.12 23.85 -0.81
N GLY A 24 -1.95 24.43 -0.98
CA GLY A 24 -1.81 25.76 -1.56
C GLY A 24 -0.78 25.80 -2.68
N LEU A 25 -0.93 26.81 -3.57
CA LEU A 25 -0.01 27.01 -4.67
C LEU A 25 0.89 28.22 -4.37
N SER A 26 2.21 28.05 -4.51
CA SER A 26 3.15 29.17 -4.43
C SER A 26 3.08 30.04 -5.69
N PRO A 27 3.55 31.31 -5.62
CA PRO A 27 3.65 32.17 -6.80
C PRO A 27 4.53 31.60 -7.92
N GLU A 28 5.49 30.75 -7.57
CA GLU A 28 6.38 30.06 -8.50
C GLU A 28 5.73 28.84 -9.17
N GLY A 29 4.57 28.40 -8.67
CA GLY A 29 3.84 27.23 -9.18
C GLY A 29 4.09 25.92 -8.43
N TYR A 30 4.79 25.94 -7.31
CA TYR A 30 4.94 24.75 -6.47
C TYR A 30 3.65 24.45 -5.70
N VAL A 31 3.34 23.17 -5.56
CA VAL A 31 2.23 22.69 -4.75
C VAL A 31 2.71 22.43 -3.33
N GLY A 32 2.20 23.21 -2.38
CA GLY A 32 2.62 23.17 -0.98
C GLY A 32 1.56 22.59 -0.06
N HIS A 33 2.00 21.88 0.98
CA HIS A 33 1.17 21.50 2.12
C HIS A 33 0.92 22.73 3.00
N VAL A 34 -0.31 22.90 3.48
CA VAL A 34 -0.69 24.05 4.29
C VAL A 34 -1.21 23.64 5.66
N TYR A 35 -2.05 22.63 5.70
CA TYR A 35 -2.69 22.21 6.95
C TYR A 35 -3.23 20.77 6.85
N TYR A 36 -3.10 20.02 7.90
CA TYR A 36 -3.84 18.78 8.15
C TYR A 36 -4.15 18.68 9.65
N GLY A 37 -5.41 18.60 10.02
CA GLY A 37 -5.80 18.60 11.42
C GLY A 37 -7.31 18.68 11.63
N PRO A 38 -7.78 19.22 12.78
CA PRO A 38 -9.19 19.41 13.06
C PRO A 38 -9.93 20.18 11.98
N LEU A 39 -11.24 19.95 11.87
CA LEU A 39 -12.10 20.62 10.90
C LEU A 39 -12.04 22.14 11.03
N LEU A 40 -11.70 22.83 9.96
CA LEU A 40 -11.77 24.26 9.82
C LEU A 40 -13.12 24.67 9.22
N HIS A 41 -13.79 25.61 9.87
CA HIS A 41 -15.07 26.13 9.40
C HIS A 41 -14.87 27.38 8.52
N GLY A 42 -15.48 27.35 7.34
CA GLY A 42 -15.42 28.44 6.38
C GLY A 42 -14.13 28.45 5.56
N GLU A 43 -13.90 29.57 4.90
CA GLU A 43 -12.70 29.79 4.08
C GLU A 43 -11.46 30.00 4.98
N PRO A 44 -10.40 29.20 4.83
CA PRO A 44 -9.22 29.36 5.65
C PRO A 44 -8.43 30.60 5.28
N ASP A 45 -7.92 31.30 6.29
CA ASP A 45 -6.93 32.39 6.10
C ASP A 45 -5.51 31.83 6.24
N LEU A 46 -5.17 30.91 5.34
CA LEU A 46 -3.92 30.17 5.32
C LEU A 46 -3.23 30.36 3.96
N TYR A 47 -1.95 30.09 3.91
CA TYR A 47 -1.14 30.07 2.69
C TYR A 47 0.06 29.14 2.87
N PRO A 48 0.68 28.63 1.79
CA PRO A 48 1.90 27.84 1.90
C PRO A 48 3.03 28.70 2.51
N LEU A 49 3.63 28.19 3.58
CA LEU A 49 4.68 28.91 4.30
C LEU A 49 5.97 28.95 3.47
N ARG A 50 6.28 30.10 2.90
CA ARG A 50 7.57 30.38 2.29
C ARG A 50 8.46 31.11 3.29
N MET A 51 9.58 30.50 3.64
CA MET A 51 10.61 31.10 4.49
C MET A 51 11.92 31.14 3.72
N ASP A 52 12.41 32.35 3.44
CA ASP A 52 13.65 32.52 2.74
C ASP A 52 14.84 32.32 3.70
N GLU A 53 15.79 31.51 3.28
CA GLU A 53 16.99 31.16 4.03
C GLU A 53 18.25 31.83 3.42
N PRO A 54 19.32 32.02 4.18
CA PRO A 54 20.61 32.46 3.64
C PRO A 54 21.07 31.55 2.48
N PRO A 55 21.86 32.07 1.51
CA PRO A 55 22.11 31.40 0.23
C PRO A 55 23.15 30.26 0.33
N PHE A 56 22.92 29.28 1.20
CA PHE A 56 23.73 28.06 1.30
C PHE A 56 23.15 26.91 0.54
N THR A 57 21.94 27.07 -0.03
CA THR A 57 21.25 26.12 -0.90
C THR A 57 20.97 26.78 -2.26
N PRO A 58 20.79 26.01 -3.34
CA PRO A 58 20.43 26.55 -4.64
C PRO A 58 19.15 27.37 -4.60
N SER A 59 19.16 28.52 -5.29
CA SER A 59 17.95 29.32 -5.51
C SER A 59 17.40 29.06 -6.90
N VAL A 60 16.08 28.95 -7.02
CA VAL A 60 15.37 28.83 -8.30
C VAL A 60 15.44 30.12 -9.13
N ASN A 61 15.69 31.24 -8.48
CA ASN A 61 15.85 32.55 -9.13
C ASN A 61 17.33 32.99 -9.12
N LYS A 62 17.94 33.12 -10.30
CA LYS A 62 19.37 33.47 -10.45
C LYS A 62 19.80 34.79 -9.79
N ARG A 63 18.87 35.67 -9.47
CA ARG A 63 19.12 36.97 -8.85
C ARG A 63 18.80 37.04 -7.37
N GLU A 64 18.17 36.04 -6.82
CA GLU A 64 17.86 35.98 -5.39
C GLU A 64 19.10 35.59 -4.59
N LYS A 65 19.22 36.19 -3.41
CA LYS A 65 20.28 35.91 -2.44
C LYS A 65 19.83 34.94 -1.34
N SER A 66 18.64 34.40 -1.47
CA SER A 66 18.02 33.46 -0.55
C SER A 66 17.47 32.25 -1.31
N SER A 67 17.23 31.18 -0.61
CA SER A 67 16.58 29.99 -1.10
C SER A 67 15.44 29.61 -0.15
N PHE A 68 14.50 28.81 -0.59
CA PHE A 68 13.36 28.43 0.25
C PHE A 68 12.93 26.96 0.10
N LEU A 69 13.35 26.26 -0.97
CA LEU A 69 12.82 24.93 -1.30
C LEU A 69 13.16 23.86 -0.25
N ASP A 70 14.33 23.94 0.38
CA ASP A 70 14.73 23.00 1.42
C ASP A 70 13.95 23.14 2.74
N ARG A 71 13.12 24.17 2.85
CA ARG A 71 12.24 24.43 3.99
C ARG A 71 10.76 24.50 3.62
N PHE A 72 10.44 24.78 2.35
CA PHE A 72 9.07 24.90 1.87
C PHE A 72 8.31 23.57 2.11
N PRO A 73 7.12 23.60 2.74
CA PRO A 73 6.33 22.40 2.97
C PRO A 73 5.75 21.90 1.64
N MET A 74 6.43 20.94 1.04
CA MET A 74 6.05 20.39 -0.26
C MET A 74 4.94 19.35 -0.13
N GLU A 75 3.95 19.44 -0.99
CA GLU A 75 2.92 18.41 -1.11
C GLU A 75 3.44 17.13 -1.79
N TYR A 76 4.35 17.29 -2.76
CA TYR A 76 5.00 16.17 -3.44
C TYR A 76 6.42 16.57 -3.90
N PRO A 77 7.42 16.41 -3.04
CA PRO A 77 8.80 16.82 -3.35
C PRO A 77 9.46 15.90 -4.38
N THR A 78 10.21 16.49 -5.30
CA THR A 78 10.97 15.76 -6.32
C THR A 78 12.48 15.97 -6.11
N GLY A 79 13.28 15.02 -6.61
CA GLY A 79 14.73 15.05 -6.42
C GLY A 79 15.45 15.99 -7.40
N GLY A 80 16.47 16.70 -6.91
CA GLY A 80 17.40 17.48 -7.74
C GLY A 80 17.06 18.96 -7.88
N VAL A 81 16.13 19.52 -7.07
CA VAL A 81 15.62 20.88 -7.19
C VAL A 81 16.05 21.83 -6.07
N GLY A 82 16.83 21.35 -5.10
CA GLY A 82 17.28 22.18 -3.96
C GLY A 82 16.53 21.92 -2.66
N ASP A 83 15.56 21.01 -2.62
CA ASP A 83 15.07 20.37 -1.41
C ASP A 83 15.93 19.12 -1.14
N TYR A 84 16.65 19.09 -0.01
CA TYR A 84 17.56 18.01 0.37
C TYR A 84 16.95 17.01 1.36
N ARG A 85 15.70 17.23 1.77
CA ARG A 85 14.91 16.28 2.53
C ARG A 85 14.49 15.13 1.61
N GLU A 86 13.84 14.11 2.16
CA GLU A 86 13.36 12.95 1.37
C GLU A 86 12.47 13.37 0.21
N SER A 87 12.85 12.98 -1.01
CA SER A 87 12.05 13.16 -2.22
C SER A 87 11.04 12.05 -2.41
N CYS A 88 9.87 12.36 -2.97
CA CYS A 88 8.86 11.36 -3.34
C CYS A 88 9.04 10.81 -4.75
N LEU A 89 9.71 11.53 -5.63
CA LEU A 89 9.90 11.13 -7.02
C LEU A 89 11.34 11.39 -7.46
N ASN A 90 11.99 10.35 -8.00
CA ASN A 90 13.29 10.45 -8.66
C ASN A 90 13.18 9.90 -10.08
N ILE A 91 13.51 10.76 -11.03
CA ILE A 91 13.49 10.43 -12.47
C ILE A 91 14.89 10.53 -13.05
N ARG A 92 15.29 9.54 -13.83
CA ARG A 92 16.51 9.56 -14.62
C ARG A 92 16.17 9.53 -16.10
N ASN A 93 16.72 10.47 -16.87
CA ASN A 93 16.52 10.50 -18.30
C ASN A 93 17.43 9.48 -19.07
N ALA A 94 17.25 9.38 -20.37
CA ALA A 94 18.00 8.45 -21.22
C ALA A 94 19.52 8.69 -21.20
N GLN A 95 19.98 9.91 -20.90
CA GLN A 95 21.40 10.27 -20.79
C GLN A 95 21.97 10.00 -19.38
N GLY A 96 21.20 9.41 -18.48
CA GLY A 96 21.60 9.09 -17.13
C GLY A 96 21.58 10.28 -16.15
N ARG A 97 21.05 11.44 -16.54
CA ARG A 97 20.93 12.63 -15.69
C ARG A 97 19.70 12.49 -14.79
N MET A 98 19.87 12.83 -13.53
CA MET A 98 18.80 12.83 -12.53
C MET A 98 18.41 14.28 -12.18
N GLY A 99 17.12 14.52 -12.07
CA GLY A 99 16.50 15.79 -11.69
C GLY A 99 15.09 15.84 -12.29
N CYS A 100 14.14 16.24 -11.46
CA CYS A 100 12.75 16.40 -11.86
C CYS A 100 12.19 17.59 -11.11
N GLU A 101 11.60 18.55 -11.81
CA GLU A 101 11.02 19.74 -11.22
C GLU A 101 9.61 19.94 -11.75
N ILE A 102 8.63 19.76 -10.88
CA ILE A 102 7.21 19.79 -11.25
C ILE A 102 6.54 21.07 -10.78
N PHE A 103 5.71 21.62 -11.65
CA PHE A 103 4.91 22.81 -11.38
C PHE A 103 3.43 22.49 -11.60
N PHE A 104 2.57 23.15 -10.84
CA PHE A 104 1.13 23.10 -11.04
C PHE A 104 0.74 23.46 -12.47
N ASP A 105 -0.10 22.64 -13.10
CA ASP A 105 -0.63 22.87 -14.44
C ASP A 105 -2.15 23.09 -14.39
N SER A 106 -2.86 22.12 -13.83
CA SER A 106 -4.31 22.11 -13.79
C SER A 106 -4.86 21.23 -12.67
N TYR A 107 -6.16 21.25 -12.47
CA TYR A 107 -6.84 20.35 -11.53
C TYR A 107 -8.22 19.93 -12.03
N GLU A 108 -8.72 18.84 -11.50
CA GLU A 108 -10.09 18.36 -11.66
C GLU A 108 -10.68 17.98 -10.31
N ILE A 109 -11.92 18.36 -10.04
CA ILE A 109 -12.71 17.90 -8.89
C ILE A 109 -13.92 17.15 -9.44
N PHE A 110 -14.11 15.91 -9.00
CA PHE A 110 -15.22 15.08 -9.46
C PHE A 110 -15.77 14.19 -8.34
N LYS A 111 -17.03 13.78 -8.50
CA LYS A 111 -17.67 12.81 -7.61
C LYS A 111 -17.25 11.38 -7.94
N GLY A 112 -17.14 10.54 -6.93
CA GLY A 112 -16.66 9.18 -7.08
C GLY A 112 -15.14 9.06 -7.02
N LYS A 113 -14.65 7.86 -7.27
CA LYS A 113 -13.22 7.52 -7.27
C LYS A 113 -12.89 6.65 -8.48
N ARG A 114 -11.86 7.04 -9.23
CA ARG A 114 -11.34 6.22 -10.33
C ARG A 114 -10.60 4.99 -9.77
N PRO A 115 -10.77 3.80 -10.37
CA PRO A 115 -10.00 2.63 -9.99
C PRO A 115 -8.51 2.84 -10.30
N LEU A 116 -7.65 2.23 -9.50
CA LEU A 116 -6.22 2.14 -9.80
C LEU A 116 -5.98 0.89 -10.64
N THR A 117 -5.61 1.06 -11.89
CA THR A 117 -5.46 -0.07 -12.83
C THR A 117 -4.37 -1.03 -12.38
N GLY A 118 -4.74 -2.31 -12.21
CA GLY A 118 -3.81 -3.38 -11.83
C GLY A 118 -3.38 -3.38 -10.37
N LEU A 119 -3.98 -2.54 -9.51
CA LEU A 119 -3.63 -2.43 -8.10
C LEU A 119 -4.84 -2.62 -7.19
N PRO A 120 -4.65 -3.14 -5.97
CA PRO A 120 -5.68 -3.05 -4.95
C PRO A 120 -5.92 -1.58 -4.61
N ALA A 121 -7.19 -1.21 -4.45
CA ALA A 121 -7.57 0.15 -4.12
C ALA A 121 -8.91 0.20 -3.39
N SER A 122 -9.11 1.27 -2.64
CA SER A 122 -10.42 1.61 -2.11
C SER A 122 -11.40 1.98 -3.24
N PHE A 123 -12.68 1.84 -2.96
CA PHE A 123 -13.77 2.17 -3.86
C PHE A 123 -14.83 3.02 -3.15
N GLY A 124 -15.55 3.81 -3.91
CA GLY A 124 -16.69 4.59 -3.43
C GLY A 124 -17.51 5.11 -4.59
N THR A 125 -18.81 5.27 -4.35
CA THR A 125 -19.75 5.83 -5.31
C THR A 125 -19.68 7.36 -5.32
N GLU A 126 -20.38 8.00 -6.27
CA GLU A 126 -20.48 9.46 -6.38
C GLU A 126 -21.09 10.14 -5.13
N ASP A 127 -21.89 9.41 -4.35
CA ASP A 127 -22.50 9.92 -3.13
C ASP A 127 -21.64 9.72 -1.87
N GLU A 128 -20.56 8.92 -1.96
CA GLU A 128 -19.72 8.53 -0.83
C GLU A 128 -18.37 9.22 -0.81
N VAL A 129 -17.85 9.58 -1.99
CA VAL A 129 -16.50 10.13 -2.13
C VAL A 129 -16.46 11.23 -3.18
N GLU A 130 -15.66 12.25 -2.92
CA GLU A 130 -15.28 13.30 -3.86
C GLU A 130 -13.76 13.27 -4.04
N THR A 131 -13.29 13.43 -5.27
CA THR A 131 -11.87 13.31 -5.61
C THR A 131 -11.34 14.59 -6.24
N LEU A 132 -10.16 15.02 -5.77
CA LEU A 132 -9.33 16.05 -6.40
C LEU A 132 -8.16 15.36 -7.11
N GLU A 133 -7.96 15.66 -8.38
CA GLU A 133 -6.71 15.37 -9.09
C GLU A 133 -6.00 16.69 -9.42
N ILE A 134 -4.76 16.83 -8.94
CA ILE A 134 -3.88 17.96 -9.29
C ILE A 134 -2.87 17.45 -10.30
N THR A 135 -2.85 18.08 -11.48
CA THR A 135 -1.87 17.80 -12.52
C THR A 135 -0.70 18.75 -12.40
N CYS A 136 0.50 18.19 -12.30
CA CYS A 136 1.77 18.91 -12.33
C CYS A 136 2.58 18.46 -13.54
N LYS A 137 3.47 19.33 -14.04
CA LYS A 137 4.34 19.04 -15.19
C LYS A 137 5.79 19.42 -14.92
N ASP A 138 6.70 18.59 -15.39
CA ASP A 138 8.09 18.96 -15.62
C ASP A 138 8.24 19.29 -17.11
N PRO A 139 8.45 20.57 -17.47
CA PRO A 139 8.50 20.99 -18.88
C PRO A 139 9.80 20.61 -19.59
N VAL A 140 10.81 20.12 -18.89
CA VAL A 140 12.09 19.70 -19.45
C VAL A 140 12.11 18.22 -19.79
N LEU A 141 11.42 17.43 -18.97
CA LEU A 141 11.29 15.98 -19.13
C LEU A 141 10.03 15.58 -19.93
N ASP A 142 9.13 16.54 -20.21
CA ASP A 142 7.77 16.27 -20.70
C ASP A 142 7.04 15.22 -19.83
N LEU A 143 7.27 15.30 -18.52
CA LEU A 143 6.68 14.41 -17.52
C LEU A 143 5.45 15.05 -16.89
N VAL A 144 4.36 14.30 -16.86
CA VAL A 144 3.14 14.64 -16.15
C VAL A 144 3.05 13.85 -14.86
N VAL A 145 2.75 14.52 -13.74
CA VAL A 145 2.54 13.92 -12.41
C VAL A 145 1.14 14.30 -11.96
N ILE A 146 0.31 13.31 -11.68
CA ILE A 146 -1.07 13.51 -11.20
C ILE A 146 -1.13 13.06 -9.75
N LEU A 147 -1.46 14.02 -8.87
CA LEU A 147 -1.66 13.79 -7.44
C LEU A 147 -3.15 13.63 -7.18
N SER A 148 -3.57 12.47 -6.74
CA SER A 148 -4.98 12.13 -6.52
C SER A 148 -5.31 12.07 -5.03
N TYR A 149 -6.40 12.75 -4.64
CA TYR A 149 -6.90 12.84 -3.26
C TYR A 149 -8.39 12.47 -3.26
N SER A 150 -8.76 11.35 -2.66
CA SER A 150 -10.17 10.98 -2.53
C SER A 150 -10.61 11.13 -1.07
N VAL A 151 -11.67 11.91 -0.85
CA VAL A 151 -12.16 12.30 0.48
C VAL A 151 -13.39 11.46 0.83
N PHE A 152 -13.26 10.60 1.82
CA PHE A 152 -14.32 9.79 2.41
C PHE A 152 -14.82 10.47 3.68
N THR A 153 -15.80 11.35 3.50
CA THR A 153 -16.23 12.31 4.53
C THR A 153 -16.66 11.63 5.83
N LYS A 154 -17.48 10.58 5.75
CA LYS A 154 -18.06 9.89 6.92
C LYS A 154 -17.06 9.09 7.72
N GLU A 155 -16.05 8.54 7.07
CA GLU A 155 -15.02 7.71 7.67
C GLU A 155 -13.87 8.55 8.24
N ASN A 156 -13.81 9.85 7.93
CA ASN A 156 -12.69 10.75 8.24
C ASN A 156 -11.37 10.26 7.63
N VAL A 157 -11.43 9.88 6.35
CA VAL A 157 -10.30 9.32 5.62
C VAL A 157 -10.06 10.12 4.35
N ILE A 158 -8.79 10.35 4.05
CA ILE A 158 -8.33 10.84 2.75
C ILE A 158 -7.41 9.78 2.18
N THR A 159 -7.66 9.32 0.95
CA THR A 159 -6.72 8.44 0.27
C THR A 159 -5.89 9.22 -0.74
N ARG A 160 -4.63 8.79 -0.90
CA ARG A 160 -3.69 9.40 -1.84
C ARG A 160 -3.11 8.36 -2.77
N SER A 161 -2.96 8.72 -4.02
CA SER A 161 -2.16 7.96 -5.00
C SER A 161 -1.53 8.93 -6.00
N VAL A 162 -0.49 8.44 -6.69
CA VAL A 162 0.24 9.23 -7.68
C VAL A 162 0.33 8.45 -8.97
N ARG A 163 0.12 9.14 -10.09
CA ARG A 163 0.33 8.60 -11.42
C ARG A 163 1.30 9.48 -12.19
N VAL A 164 2.28 8.86 -12.81
CA VAL A 164 3.23 9.57 -13.68
C VAL A 164 3.04 9.11 -15.13
N LYS A 165 3.11 10.07 -16.06
CA LYS A 165 2.97 9.81 -17.50
C LYS A 165 4.12 10.46 -18.25
N ASN A 166 4.76 9.71 -19.12
CA ASN A 166 5.79 10.21 -20.02
C ASN A 166 5.16 10.71 -21.32
N GLU A 167 5.03 12.02 -21.48
CA GLU A 167 4.55 12.66 -22.73
C GLU A 167 5.69 12.99 -23.69
N GLY A 168 6.95 12.76 -23.27
CA GLY A 168 8.12 12.97 -24.10
C GLY A 168 8.36 11.83 -25.12
N SER A 169 9.43 11.97 -25.88
CA SER A 169 9.81 11.03 -26.95
C SER A 169 10.85 9.98 -26.51
N GLU A 170 11.52 10.19 -25.39
CA GLU A 170 12.55 9.29 -24.85
C GLU A 170 12.04 8.54 -23.63
N ALA A 171 12.55 7.34 -23.39
CA ALA A 171 12.22 6.59 -22.17
C ALA A 171 12.84 7.26 -20.92
N LEU A 172 12.09 7.26 -19.84
CA LEU A 172 12.52 7.71 -18.52
C LEU A 172 12.63 6.51 -17.57
N LYS A 173 13.51 6.61 -16.59
CA LYS A 173 13.57 5.63 -15.49
C LYS A 173 13.01 6.25 -14.23
N VAL A 174 11.97 5.63 -13.68
CA VAL A 174 11.44 5.96 -12.36
C VAL A 174 12.23 5.14 -11.34
N GLU A 175 13.11 5.81 -10.58
CA GLU A 175 13.98 5.15 -9.57
C GLU A 175 13.38 5.23 -8.16
N LYS A 176 12.43 6.12 -7.95
CA LYS A 176 11.64 6.27 -6.73
C LYS A 176 10.28 6.85 -7.08
N ILE A 177 9.23 6.31 -6.48
CA ILE A 177 7.90 6.89 -6.50
C ILE A 177 7.16 6.54 -5.21
N TYR A 178 6.89 7.55 -4.38
CA TYR A 178 6.04 7.42 -3.20
C TYR A 178 4.63 7.89 -3.51
N SER A 179 3.68 7.44 -2.74
CA SER A 179 2.25 7.73 -2.96
C SER A 179 1.74 8.89 -2.14
N ALA A 180 2.41 9.19 -1.02
CA ALA A 180 2.01 10.26 -0.12
C ALA A 180 3.22 10.93 0.54
N CYS A 181 3.06 12.23 0.82
CA CYS A 181 3.95 13.06 1.62
C CYS A 181 3.11 13.94 2.54
N LEU A 182 3.62 14.20 3.73
CA LEU A 182 3.06 15.15 4.69
C LEU A 182 4.21 15.90 5.36
N ASP A 183 4.33 17.19 5.07
CA ASP A 183 5.30 18.09 5.67
C ASP A 183 4.63 18.92 6.77
N MET A 184 5.22 18.95 7.97
CA MET A 184 4.69 19.66 9.13
C MET A 184 5.81 20.25 9.97
N ASP A 185 5.47 21.26 10.78
CA ASP A 185 6.34 21.64 11.89
C ASP A 185 6.40 20.48 12.91
N ASN A 186 7.54 20.34 13.59
CA ASN A 186 7.70 19.30 14.59
C ASN A 186 7.09 19.76 15.93
N GLU A 187 6.13 19.00 16.42
CA GLU A 187 5.51 19.19 17.75
C GLU A 187 6.00 18.13 18.74
N ASP A 188 7.32 17.86 18.72
CA ASP A 188 7.96 16.79 19.49
C ASP A 188 7.36 15.39 19.22
N PHE A 189 6.92 15.16 17.98
CA PHE A 189 6.29 13.91 17.58
C PHE A 189 7.12 12.67 17.91
N GLU A 190 6.42 11.60 18.19
CA GLU A 190 6.95 10.25 18.24
C GLU A 190 6.50 9.48 16.99
N MET A 191 7.38 8.62 16.46
CA MET A 191 7.03 7.69 15.41
C MET A 191 6.47 6.42 16.01
N LEU A 192 5.31 5.97 15.52
CA LEU A 192 4.71 4.69 15.84
C LEU A 192 4.72 3.79 14.60
N SER A 193 5.24 2.57 14.74
CA SER A 193 5.30 1.53 13.72
C SER A 193 5.05 0.15 14.30
N LEU A 194 4.87 -0.86 13.42
CA LEU A 194 4.50 -2.21 13.82
C LEU A 194 5.53 -3.20 13.26
N HIS A 195 6.16 -3.95 14.16
CA HIS A 195 7.24 -4.89 13.88
C HIS A 195 6.94 -6.29 14.42
N GLY A 196 7.68 -7.28 14.00
CA GLY A 196 7.53 -8.62 14.57
C GLY A 196 8.35 -9.69 13.90
N SER A 197 7.81 -10.89 14.00
CA SER A 197 8.32 -12.09 13.35
C SER A 197 7.17 -13.07 13.17
N TRP A 198 7.39 -14.14 12.43
CA TRP A 198 6.42 -15.23 12.31
C TRP A 198 5.91 -15.69 13.69
N GLY A 199 4.58 -15.78 13.85
CA GLY A 199 3.91 -16.12 15.10
C GLY A 199 3.96 -15.02 16.18
N ARG A 200 4.52 -13.83 15.86
CA ARG A 200 4.69 -12.72 16.79
C ARG A 200 4.68 -11.38 16.03
N GLU A 201 3.63 -11.15 15.25
CA GLU A 201 3.46 -10.00 14.38
C GLU A 201 2.92 -8.76 15.09
N ARG A 202 3.14 -7.60 14.52
CA ARG A 202 2.52 -6.30 14.83
C ARG A 202 2.74 -5.82 16.27
N HIS A 203 3.91 -6.06 16.84
CA HIS A 203 4.30 -5.40 18.07
C HIS A 203 4.48 -3.91 17.82
N ILE A 204 3.82 -3.09 18.65
CA ILE A 204 3.92 -1.63 18.57
C ILE A 204 5.32 -1.21 19.02
N GLN A 205 5.97 -0.42 18.18
CA GLN A 205 7.17 0.34 18.51
C GLN A 205 6.84 1.82 18.41
N GLN A 206 7.12 2.58 19.48
CA GLN A 206 6.89 4.01 19.56
C GLN A 206 8.10 4.68 20.19
N GLY A 207 8.52 5.82 19.63
CA GLY A 207 9.68 6.55 20.14
C GLY A 207 9.80 7.93 19.54
N ALA A 208 10.46 8.83 20.29
CA ALA A 208 10.69 10.22 19.89
C ALA A 208 11.48 10.31 18.58
N LEU A 209 11.08 11.25 17.72
CA LEU A 209 11.80 11.54 16.48
C LEU A 209 13.17 12.15 16.75
N ARG A 210 14.18 11.56 16.14
CA ARG A 210 15.55 12.06 16.12
C ARG A 210 15.82 12.76 14.80
N TYR A 211 16.81 13.65 14.77
CA TYR A 211 17.27 14.23 13.51
C TYR A 211 17.69 13.14 12.52
N GLY A 212 17.32 13.32 11.26
CA GLY A 212 17.46 12.32 10.20
C GLY A 212 16.24 11.45 10.07
N LYS A 213 16.41 10.27 9.46
CA LYS A 213 15.33 9.39 9.00
C LYS A 213 15.09 8.22 9.95
N GLN A 214 13.84 8.00 10.30
CA GLN A 214 13.36 6.79 10.96
C GLN A 214 12.34 6.14 10.04
N LEU A 215 12.39 4.83 9.88
CA LEU A 215 11.59 4.14 8.87
C LEU A 215 11.14 2.75 9.30
N VAL A 216 10.10 2.27 8.64
CA VAL A 216 9.64 0.89 8.57
C VAL A 216 9.58 0.49 7.11
N SER A 217 10.17 -0.64 6.72
CA SER A 217 10.25 -1.03 5.31
C SER A 217 10.36 -2.53 5.11
N SER A 218 9.92 -3.02 3.96
CA SER A 218 10.22 -4.37 3.50
C SER A 218 10.90 -4.34 2.12
N GLY A 219 11.94 -5.15 1.97
CA GLY A 219 12.61 -5.46 0.71
C GLY A 219 12.51 -6.96 0.37
N ARG A 220 11.52 -7.68 0.92
CA ARG A 220 11.37 -9.13 0.83
C ARG A 220 10.53 -9.62 -0.36
N GLY A 221 10.07 -8.70 -1.22
CA GLY A 221 9.08 -9.00 -2.26
C GLY A 221 7.63 -8.89 -1.77
N GLU A 222 7.44 -8.79 -0.46
CA GLU A 222 6.14 -8.69 0.20
C GLU A 222 6.20 -7.72 1.38
N SER A 223 5.04 -7.27 1.87
CA SER A 223 4.95 -6.41 3.06
C SER A 223 5.32 -7.11 4.38
N SER A 224 5.46 -8.40 4.39
CA SER A 224 6.01 -9.30 5.43
C SER A 224 5.41 -9.23 6.85
N HIS A 225 5.66 -10.27 7.63
CA HIS A 225 5.29 -10.34 9.05
C HIS A 225 6.30 -9.65 9.98
N GLN A 226 7.50 -9.28 9.47
CA GLN A 226 8.49 -8.51 10.22
C GLN A 226 8.15 -7.03 10.27
N GLU A 227 7.61 -6.50 9.18
CA GLU A 227 7.35 -5.07 8.99
C GLU A 227 5.95 -4.86 8.43
N HIS A 228 5.13 -4.05 9.10
CA HIS A 228 3.78 -3.76 8.64
C HIS A 228 3.74 -2.44 7.85
N PRO A 229 3.00 -2.34 6.73
CA PRO A 229 2.96 -1.14 5.89
C PRO A 229 2.11 -0.03 6.52
N PHE A 230 2.50 0.38 7.73
CA PHE A 230 1.85 1.39 8.55
C PHE A 230 2.89 2.26 9.27
N VAL A 231 2.68 3.56 9.27
CA VAL A 231 3.45 4.53 10.04
C VAL A 231 2.53 5.62 10.57
N ALA A 232 2.77 6.07 11.80
CA ALA A 232 2.09 7.23 12.34
C ALA A 232 3.06 8.16 13.05
N MET A 233 2.79 9.47 13.00
CA MET A 233 3.30 10.46 13.93
C MET A 233 2.25 10.70 15.00
N VAL A 234 2.67 10.69 16.26
CA VAL A 234 1.79 10.91 17.39
C VAL A 234 2.39 11.97 18.33
N THR A 235 1.54 12.80 18.95
CA THR A 235 2.01 13.73 19.97
C THR A 235 2.46 12.98 21.24
N PRO A 236 3.40 13.53 22.04
CA PRO A 236 3.87 12.88 23.25
C PRO A 236 2.74 12.53 24.22
N GLY A 237 2.78 11.32 24.74
CA GLY A 237 1.76 10.84 25.69
C GLY A 237 0.43 10.44 25.06
N THR A 238 0.39 10.28 23.74
CA THR A 238 -0.78 9.74 23.03
C THR A 238 -1.08 8.32 23.51
N ASP A 239 -2.36 8.08 23.85
CA ASP A 239 -2.88 6.78 24.23
C ASP A 239 -4.09 6.37 23.36
N GLN A 240 -4.90 5.42 23.82
CA GLN A 240 -6.08 4.96 23.07
C GLN A 240 -7.18 6.02 22.95
N GLU A 241 -7.25 7.01 23.85
CA GLU A 241 -8.35 7.97 23.97
C GLU A 241 -7.90 9.43 23.84
N ARG A 242 -6.60 9.71 23.87
CA ARG A 242 -6.04 11.08 23.88
C ARG A 242 -4.82 11.20 23.01
N GLY A 243 -4.56 12.43 22.55
CA GLY A 243 -3.43 12.82 21.72
C GLY A 243 -3.78 12.88 20.24
N GLU A 244 -2.94 13.56 19.49
CA GLU A 244 -3.09 13.69 18.06
C GLU A 244 -2.31 12.59 17.33
N VAL A 245 -2.91 12.08 16.29
CA VAL A 245 -2.38 10.98 15.47
C VAL A 245 -2.50 11.35 13.99
N TYR A 246 -1.40 11.32 13.28
CA TYR A 246 -1.30 11.43 11.82
C TYR A 246 -0.82 10.10 11.29
N ALA A 247 -1.68 9.32 10.65
CA ALA A 247 -1.37 7.95 10.26
C ALA A 247 -1.48 7.72 8.76
N MET A 248 -0.58 6.89 8.23
CA MET A 248 -0.57 6.39 6.87
C MET A 248 -0.56 4.88 6.86
N HIS A 249 -1.43 4.26 6.04
CA HIS A 249 -1.45 2.83 5.78
C HIS A 249 -1.41 2.57 4.27
N PHE A 250 -0.50 1.71 3.82
CA PHE A 250 -0.24 1.46 2.41
C PHE A 250 -1.08 0.29 1.90
N VAL A 251 -1.83 0.50 0.83
CA VAL A 251 -2.68 -0.53 0.20
C VAL A 251 -1.85 -1.26 -0.86
N TYR A 252 -0.90 -2.03 -0.40
CA TYR A 252 0.02 -2.77 -1.25
C TYR A 252 0.63 -3.95 -0.49
N SER A 253 0.81 -5.09 -1.16
CA SER A 253 1.39 -6.29 -0.56
C SER A 253 2.86 -6.51 -0.91
N GLY A 254 3.45 -5.70 -1.78
CA GLY A 254 4.85 -5.78 -2.19
C GLY A 254 5.81 -5.01 -1.28
N ASN A 255 7.00 -4.74 -1.78
CA ASN A 255 8.03 -3.95 -1.09
C ASN A 255 7.56 -2.53 -0.82
N PHE A 256 7.64 -2.09 0.42
CA PHE A 256 7.17 -0.77 0.84
C PHE A 256 8.17 -0.06 1.74
N ILE A 257 7.99 1.23 1.89
CA ILE A 257 8.63 2.06 2.89
C ILE A 257 7.63 3.07 3.46
N GLY A 258 7.61 3.20 4.79
CA GLY A 258 7.04 4.32 5.52
C GLY A 258 8.15 4.98 6.32
N GLN A 259 8.30 6.30 6.20
CA GLN A 259 9.42 7.01 6.77
C GLN A 259 9.00 8.35 7.37
N VAL A 260 9.63 8.74 8.47
CA VAL A 260 9.56 10.09 9.03
C VAL A 260 10.97 10.66 9.11
N GLU A 261 11.19 11.83 8.53
CA GLU A 261 12.44 12.59 8.59
C GLU A 261 12.23 13.85 9.40
N ARG A 262 13.06 14.07 10.45
CA ARG A 262 13.19 15.33 11.14
C ARG A 262 14.40 16.07 10.59
N CYS A 263 14.20 17.26 10.02
CA CYS A 263 15.27 18.03 9.37
C CYS A 263 15.89 19.09 10.30
N GLN A 264 16.93 19.74 9.80
CA GLN A 264 17.69 20.78 10.53
C GLN A 264 16.87 22.01 10.96
N PHE A 265 15.73 22.25 10.33
CA PHE A 265 14.83 23.37 10.63
C PHE A 265 13.74 23.01 11.64
N ASP A 266 13.85 21.83 12.23
CA ASP A 266 12.87 21.28 13.15
C ASP A 266 11.46 21.09 12.54
N THR A 267 11.43 20.77 11.25
CA THR A 267 10.23 20.30 10.55
C THR A 267 10.33 18.80 10.31
N VAL A 268 9.20 18.17 10.12
CA VAL A 268 9.07 16.73 9.88
C VAL A 268 8.42 16.47 8.54
N ARG A 269 8.91 15.44 7.85
CA ARG A 269 8.35 14.92 6.61
C ARG A 269 8.01 13.46 6.78
N MET A 270 6.73 13.11 6.69
CA MET A 270 6.28 11.72 6.66
C MET A 270 5.94 11.32 5.22
N VAL A 271 6.50 10.21 4.76
CA VAL A 271 6.28 9.68 3.40
C VAL A 271 5.96 8.21 3.44
N MET A 272 5.22 7.73 2.42
CA MET A 272 4.91 6.31 2.24
C MET A 272 4.77 5.96 0.77
N GLY A 273 5.31 4.80 0.38
CA GLY A 273 5.22 4.30 -0.98
C GLY A 273 5.98 3.00 -1.22
N ILE A 274 6.25 2.72 -2.50
CA ILE A 274 7.08 1.58 -2.91
C ILE A 274 8.50 1.79 -2.41
N ASN A 275 9.10 0.75 -1.81
CA ASN A 275 10.51 0.78 -1.41
C ASN A 275 11.39 0.99 -2.66
N GLN A 276 12.21 2.05 -2.63
CA GLN A 276 13.10 2.40 -3.74
C GLN A 276 14.32 1.47 -3.88
N GLU A 277 14.62 0.68 -2.85
CA GLU A 277 15.71 -0.29 -2.94
C GLU A 277 15.40 -1.33 -4.02
N GLU A 278 16.30 -1.46 -4.97
CA GLU A 278 16.17 -2.35 -6.14
C GLU A 278 14.97 -2.03 -7.07
N PHE A 279 14.24 -0.93 -6.85
CA PHE A 279 13.17 -0.48 -7.72
C PHE A 279 13.70 0.37 -8.87
N CYS A 280 13.35 -0.01 -10.09
CA CYS A 280 13.59 0.81 -11.28
C CYS A 280 12.55 0.46 -12.34
N TRP A 281 11.68 1.40 -12.68
CA TRP A 281 10.68 1.23 -13.73
C TRP A 281 11.06 1.96 -15.00
N ASN A 282 11.05 1.27 -16.15
CA ASN A 282 11.32 1.86 -17.45
C ASN A 282 10.03 2.43 -18.06
N LEU A 283 9.83 3.73 -17.91
CA LEU A 283 8.65 4.47 -18.39
C LEU A 283 8.90 4.91 -19.83
N LYS A 284 8.42 4.15 -20.82
CA LYS A 284 8.60 4.46 -22.24
C LYS A 284 7.81 5.71 -22.64
N ALA A 285 8.10 6.24 -23.82
CA ALA A 285 7.32 7.32 -24.42
C ALA A 285 5.85 6.92 -24.56
N GLY A 286 4.95 7.74 -24.01
CA GLY A 286 3.50 7.51 -23.98
C GLY A 286 3.00 6.59 -22.85
N ASP A 287 3.89 5.91 -22.12
CA ASP A 287 3.52 5.04 -21.00
C ASP A 287 3.15 5.85 -19.75
N GLU A 288 2.38 5.20 -18.87
CA GLU A 288 2.10 5.69 -17.53
C GLU A 288 2.44 4.64 -16.47
N PHE A 289 2.75 5.11 -15.25
CA PHE A 289 2.92 4.28 -14.08
C PHE A 289 2.02 4.77 -12.95
N GLN A 290 1.22 3.87 -12.38
CA GLN A 290 0.35 4.13 -11.24
C GLN A 290 1.00 3.63 -9.96
N ALA A 291 1.26 4.52 -9.00
CA ALA A 291 1.67 4.13 -7.66
C ALA A 291 0.47 3.61 -6.84
N PRO A 292 0.70 2.67 -5.89
CA PRO A 292 -0.33 2.18 -5.00
C PRO A 292 -0.93 3.27 -4.12
N GLU A 293 -2.07 2.97 -3.47
CA GLU A 293 -2.81 3.91 -2.63
C GLU A 293 -2.30 3.95 -1.19
N VAL A 294 -2.25 5.15 -0.61
CA VAL A 294 -2.09 5.37 0.83
C VAL A 294 -3.40 5.85 1.42
N VAL A 295 -3.80 5.27 2.55
CA VAL A 295 -4.96 5.69 3.34
C VAL A 295 -4.46 6.54 4.50
N MET A 296 -4.90 7.80 4.58
CA MET A 296 -4.52 8.75 5.61
C MET A 296 -5.65 8.97 6.60
N VAL A 297 -5.32 8.96 7.88
CA VAL A 297 -6.26 9.27 8.98
C VAL A 297 -5.60 10.26 9.93
N TYR A 298 -6.34 11.31 10.27
CA TYR A 298 -6.05 12.18 11.40
C TYR A 298 -7.01 11.87 12.55
N SER A 299 -6.52 11.89 13.78
CA SER A 299 -7.33 11.79 15.00
C SER A 299 -6.81 12.74 16.08
N ALA A 300 -7.68 13.51 16.71
CA ALA A 300 -7.40 14.28 17.92
C ALA A 300 -7.82 13.52 19.20
N GLU A 301 -8.37 12.31 19.04
CA GLU A 301 -8.93 11.48 20.12
C GLU A 301 -8.15 10.15 20.26
N GLY A 302 -6.83 10.20 20.07
CA GLY A 302 -5.91 9.09 20.26
C GLY A 302 -6.00 7.97 19.23
N LEU A 303 -5.31 6.87 19.54
CA LEU A 303 -5.15 5.69 18.67
C LEU A 303 -6.47 4.94 18.45
N GLY A 304 -7.35 4.93 19.45
CA GLY A 304 -8.63 4.22 19.36
C GLY A 304 -9.57 4.82 18.30
N LYS A 305 -9.62 6.15 18.19
CA LYS A 305 -10.41 6.82 17.14
C LYS A 305 -9.80 6.59 15.77
N MET A 306 -8.49 6.75 15.62
CA MET A 306 -7.77 6.41 14.38
C MET A 306 -8.11 4.99 13.93
N THR A 307 -7.99 4.00 14.81
CA THR A 307 -8.28 2.59 14.52
C THR A 307 -9.74 2.38 14.09
N ARG A 308 -10.70 3.01 14.76
CA ARG A 308 -12.12 2.91 14.37
C ARG A 308 -12.40 3.54 13.00
N SER A 309 -11.74 4.65 12.65
CA SER A 309 -11.83 5.25 11.32
C SER A 309 -11.32 4.31 10.23
N TYR A 310 -10.14 3.69 10.41
CA TYR A 310 -9.62 2.67 9.51
C TYR A 310 -10.56 1.47 9.38
N HIS A 311 -11.07 0.93 10.49
CA HIS A 311 -11.99 -0.22 10.46
C HIS A 311 -13.31 0.09 9.73
N ALA A 312 -13.88 1.28 9.95
CA ALA A 312 -15.09 1.71 9.24
C ALA A 312 -14.83 1.83 7.74
N PHE A 313 -13.71 2.45 7.38
CA PHE A 313 -13.29 2.62 5.99
C PHE A 313 -13.04 1.27 5.31
N TYR A 314 -12.27 0.35 5.92
CA TYR A 314 -11.98 -0.95 5.31
C TYR A 314 -13.23 -1.77 5.08
N ARG A 315 -14.17 -1.80 6.03
CA ARG A 315 -15.43 -2.51 5.86
C ARG A 315 -16.28 -1.96 4.72
N ARG A 316 -16.32 -0.64 4.53
CA ARG A 316 -17.19 -0.01 3.54
C ARG A 316 -16.55 0.13 2.17
N HIS A 317 -15.24 0.37 2.12
CA HIS A 317 -14.56 0.85 0.94
C HIS A 317 -13.38 -0.01 0.48
N MET A 318 -13.09 -1.13 1.15
CA MET A 318 -12.00 -2.03 0.79
C MET A 318 -12.45 -3.49 0.65
N ILE A 319 -13.22 -3.99 1.61
CA ILE A 319 -13.61 -5.39 1.66
C ILE A 319 -14.83 -5.62 0.78
N ARG A 320 -14.68 -6.43 -0.29
CA ARG A 320 -15.76 -6.82 -1.22
C ARG A 320 -16.36 -8.18 -0.93
N SER A 321 -15.82 -8.90 0.07
CA SER A 321 -16.27 -10.22 0.45
C SER A 321 -17.69 -10.19 1.04
N PRO A 322 -18.55 -11.18 0.76
CA PRO A 322 -19.85 -11.32 1.41
C PRO A 322 -19.72 -11.53 2.93
N TYR A 323 -18.57 -12.02 3.40
CA TYR A 323 -18.26 -12.15 4.83
C TYR A 323 -18.04 -10.83 5.56
N ASN A 324 -17.99 -9.70 4.86
CA ASN A 324 -17.97 -8.38 5.48
C ASN A 324 -19.21 -8.09 6.35
N HIS A 325 -20.35 -8.70 6.02
CA HIS A 325 -21.64 -8.53 6.69
C HIS A 325 -22.18 -9.81 7.32
N LYS A 326 -21.41 -10.89 7.33
CA LYS A 326 -21.79 -12.17 7.92
C LYS A 326 -20.87 -12.53 9.09
N LYS A 327 -21.42 -13.23 10.08
CA LYS A 327 -20.60 -13.91 11.07
C LYS A 327 -19.70 -14.92 10.36
N ARG A 328 -18.43 -14.94 10.69
CA ARG A 328 -17.50 -15.96 10.20
C ARG A 328 -17.74 -17.27 10.90
N PRO A 329 -17.67 -18.42 10.21
CA PRO A 329 -17.84 -19.70 10.84
C PRO A 329 -16.69 -20.00 11.83
N ILE A 330 -17.01 -20.72 12.88
CA ILE A 330 -16.00 -21.33 13.75
C ILE A 330 -15.42 -22.51 12.99
N LEU A 331 -14.14 -22.43 12.62
CA LEU A 331 -13.50 -23.45 11.79
C LEU A 331 -12.51 -24.32 12.53
N ILE A 332 -12.31 -25.52 12.04
CA ILE A 332 -11.17 -26.40 12.33
C ILE A 332 -10.41 -26.69 11.04
N ASN A 333 -9.09 -26.67 11.12
CA ASN A 333 -8.18 -27.06 10.05
C ASN A 333 -7.55 -28.42 10.43
N ASN A 334 -7.35 -29.34 9.48
CA ASN A 334 -6.82 -30.67 9.78
C ASN A 334 -5.29 -30.71 9.92
N TRP A 335 -4.54 -29.65 9.54
CA TRP A 335 -3.09 -29.70 9.40
C TRP A 335 -2.39 -30.25 10.66
N GLU A 336 -2.58 -29.61 11.80
CA GLU A 336 -1.93 -30.03 13.05
C GLU A 336 -2.34 -31.43 13.55
N ALA A 337 -3.49 -31.94 13.11
CA ALA A 337 -3.95 -33.27 13.48
C ALA A 337 -3.40 -34.38 12.60
N THR A 338 -3.08 -34.08 11.32
CA THR A 338 -2.79 -35.15 10.34
C THR A 338 -1.57 -34.88 9.47
N TYR A 339 -1.15 -33.62 9.32
CA TYR A 339 -0.22 -33.22 8.27
C TYR A 339 -0.61 -33.82 6.91
N PHE A 340 0.29 -34.47 6.20
CA PHE A 340 0.01 -35.16 4.93
C PHE A 340 -0.69 -36.49 5.04
N ASP A 341 -0.80 -37.08 6.25
CA ASP A 341 -1.41 -38.40 6.48
C ASP A 341 -2.90 -38.30 6.72
N PHE A 342 -3.66 -38.02 5.65
CA PHE A 342 -5.12 -38.02 5.67
C PHE A 342 -5.72 -38.60 4.40
N ASP A 343 -6.96 -39.02 4.52
CA ASP A 343 -7.84 -39.41 3.43
C ASP A 343 -9.30 -38.96 3.71
N THR A 344 -10.19 -39.24 2.79
CA THR A 344 -11.62 -38.89 2.93
C THR A 344 -12.22 -39.36 4.25
N ASP A 345 -11.93 -40.58 4.66
CA ASP A 345 -12.56 -41.20 5.86
C ASP A 345 -12.07 -40.48 7.13
N LYS A 346 -10.77 -40.22 7.24
CA LYS A 346 -10.16 -39.49 8.36
C LYS A 346 -10.71 -38.06 8.47
N LEU A 347 -10.84 -37.34 7.35
CA LEU A 347 -11.43 -35.99 7.33
C LEU A 347 -12.90 -35.99 7.76
N LEU A 348 -13.68 -36.98 7.34
CA LEU A 348 -15.08 -37.12 7.75
C LEU A 348 -15.23 -37.49 9.23
N ASP A 349 -14.29 -38.26 9.81
CA ASP A 349 -14.25 -38.51 11.24
C ASP A 349 -13.98 -37.26 12.04
N ILE A 350 -13.00 -36.43 11.62
CA ILE A 350 -12.73 -35.09 12.20
C ILE A 350 -13.99 -34.23 12.10
N ALA A 351 -14.65 -34.21 10.93
CA ALA A 351 -15.86 -33.41 10.71
C ALA A 351 -16.99 -33.80 11.67
N ARG A 352 -17.22 -35.12 11.89
CA ARG A 352 -18.28 -35.59 12.79
C ARG A 352 -18.02 -35.21 14.25
N GLU A 353 -16.79 -35.36 14.72
CA GLU A 353 -16.42 -34.92 16.09
C GLU A 353 -16.50 -33.41 16.24
N ALA A 354 -15.92 -32.66 15.30
CA ALA A 354 -15.96 -31.21 15.28
C ALA A 354 -17.41 -30.66 15.33
N LYS A 355 -18.33 -31.31 14.60
CA LYS A 355 -19.76 -30.92 14.62
C LYS A 355 -20.38 -31.05 16.00
N LYS A 356 -20.04 -32.09 16.75
CA LYS A 356 -20.54 -32.29 18.13
C LYS A 356 -20.09 -31.17 19.06
N ASP A 357 -18.90 -30.66 18.83
CA ASP A 357 -18.30 -29.59 19.63
C ASP A 357 -18.70 -28.16 19.18
N GLY A 358 -19.61 -28.08 18.19
CA GLY A 358 -20.15 -26.78 17.74
C GLY A 358 -19.28 -26.05 16.68
N ILE A 359 -18.33 -26.75 16.08
CA ILE A 359 -17.59 -26.24 14.91
C ILE A 359 -18.53 -26.08 13.72
N GLU A 360 -18.32 -25.10 12.90
CA GLU A 360 -19.20 -24.71 11.79
C GLU A 360 -18.59 -25.01 10.41
N MET A 361 -17.24 -25.13 10.32
CA MET A 361 -16.50 -25.33 9.07
C MET A 361 -15.32 -26.29 9.26
N LEU A 362 -15.10 -27.21 8.31
CA LEU A 362 -13.86 -27.98 8.16
C LEU A 362 -13.03 -27.39 7.04
N VAL A 363 -11.78 -27.06 7.30
CA VAL A 363 -10.80 -26.63 6.28
C VAL A 363 -9.84 -27.79 6.03
N MET A 364 -9.79 -28.27 4.79
CA MET A 364 -8.80 -29.23 4.32
C MET A 364 -7.52 -28.47 3.93
N ASP A 365 -6.42 -28.80 4.58
CA ASP A 365 -5.12 -28.18 4.36
C ASP A 365 -4.30 -28.90 3.28
N ASP A 366 -2.99 -28.60 3.20
CA ASP A 366 -2.03 -29.10 2.21
C ASP A 366 -2.02 -30.63 2.07
N GLY A 367 -1.79 -31.12 0.86
CA GLY A 367 -1.63 -32.54 0.57
C GLY A 367 -2.81 -33.23 -0.12
N TRP A 368 -3.82 -32.50 -0.57
CA TRP A 368 -5.00 -33.02 -1.25
C TRP A 368 -4.83 -33.22 -2.78
N PHE A 369 -3.74 -32.70 -3.36
CA PHE A 369 -3.50 -32.61 -4.81
C PHE A 369 -2.24 -33.34 -5.25
N GLY A 370 -2.15 -33.67 -6.52
CA GLY A 370 -0.98 -34.28 -7.17
C GLY A 370 -0.40 -35.47 -6.40
N LYS A 371 0.92 -35.48 -6.24
CA LYS A 371 1.68 -36.43 -5.41
C LYS A 371 2.15 -35.79 -4.09
N ARG A 372 1.43 -34.79 -3.60
CA ARG A 372 1.76 -33.98 -2.43
C ARG A 372 1.62 -34.78 -1.13
N ASN A 373 2.63 -35.60 -0.80
CA ASN A 373 2.73 -36.37 0.44
C ASN A 373 3.85 -35.87 1.37
N LYS A 374 4.53 -34.79 0.95
CA LYS A 374 5.64 -34.13 1.64
C LYS A 374 5.84 -32.73 1.08
N ASP A 375 6.60 -31.87 1.76
CA ASP A 375 6.79 -30.46 1.43
C ASP A 375 7.53 -30.19 0.10
N ASP A 376 8.26 -31.14 -0.46
CA ASP A 376 9.19 -30.95 -1.57
C ASP A 376 8.64 -31.36 -2.95
N SER A 377 7.34 -31.58 -3.07
CA SER A 377 6.73 -32.05 -4.34
C SER A 377 5.38 -31.43 -4.63
N SER A 378 5.01 -31.40 -5.91
CA SER A 378 3.67 -31.16 -6.49
C SER A 378 3.03 -29.80 -6.25
N LEU A 379 3.66 -28.81 -5.60
CA LEU A 379 3.11 -27.45 -5.69
C LEU A 379 3.10 -27.00 -7.15
N GLY A 380 1.95 -26.46 -7.57
CA GLY A 380 1.65 -26.17 -8.95
C GLY A 380 0.75 -27.20 -9.64
N ASP A 381 0.73 -28.46 -9.17
CA ASP A 381 -0.09 -29.54 -9.75
C ASP A 381 -1.45 -29.62 -9.04
N TRP A 382 -2.31 -28.63 -9.23
CA TRP A 382 -3.59 -28.49 -8.51
C TRP A 382 -4.68 -29.47 -9.00
N VAL A 383 -4.32 -30.73 -9.15
CA VAL A 383 -5.21 -31.82 -9.54
C VAL A 383 -5.50 -32.71 -8.34
N VAL A 384 -6.77 -32.93 -8.05
CA VAL A 384 -7.19 -33.71 -6.87
C VAL A 384 -6.54 -35.12 -6.87
N ASN A 385 -5.92 -35.47 -5.75
CA ASN A 385 -5.43 -36.84 -5.54
C ASN A 385 -6.58 -37.78 -5.15
N GLU A 386 -7.14 -38.51 -6.10
CA GLU A 386 -8.29 -39.37 -5.87
C GLU A 386 -7.96 -40.63 -5.04
N GLU A 387 -6.71 -41.00 -4.87
CA GLU A 387 -6.31 -42.07 -3.94
C GLU A 387 -6.56 -41.66 -2.49
N LYS A 388 -6.30 -40.38 -2.17
CA LYS A 388 -6.60 -39.79 -0.86
C LYS A 388 -8.06 -39.32 -0.75
N ILE A 389 -8.50 -38.53 -1.72
CA ILE A 389 -9.85 -37.95 -1.75
C ILE A 389 -10.75 -38.84 -2.61
N LYS A 390 -11.15 -39.96 -2.02
CA LYS A 390 -11.93 -41.01 -2.69
C LYS A 390 -13.25 -40.45 -3.24
N GLY A 391 -13.44 -40.60 -4.54
CA GLY A 391 -14.61 -40.11 -5.26
C GLY A 391 -14.55 -38.62 -5.60
N GLY A 392 -13.36 -38.01 -5.45
CA GLY A 392 -13.08 -36.61 -5.82
C GLY A 392 -13.54 -35.59 -4.79
N LEU A 393 -13.15 -34.33 -5.05
CA LEU A 393 -13.40 -33.22 -4.15
C LEU A 393 -14.89 -32.98 -3.89
N LYS A 394 -15.71 -33.06 -4.95
CA LYS A 394 -17.17 -32.87 -4.83
C LYS A 394 -17.81 -33.85 -3.83
N ASN A 395 -17.42 -35.14 -3.89
CA ASN A 395 -17.93 -36.15 -2.95
C ASN A 395 -17.56 -35.83 -1.49
N LEU A 396 -16.33 -35.35 -1.23
CA LEU A 396 -15.90 -34.92 0.10
C LEU A 396 -16.72 -33.72 0.59
N VAL A 397 -16.84 -32.68 -0.25
CA VAL A 397 -17.63 -31.49 0.06
C VAL A 397 -19.08 -31.83 0.40
N ASP A 398 -19.73 -32.62 -0.45
CA ASP A 398 -21.13 -33.01 -0.23
C ASP A 398 -21.30 -33.76 1.12
N LYS A 399 -20.40 -34.67 1.47
CA LYS A 399 -20.45 -35.40 2.76
C LYS A 399 -20.17 -34.50 3.98
N VAL A 400 -19.26 -33.54 3.86
CA VAL A 400 -19.02 -32.56 4.93
C VAL A 400 -20.26 -31.68 5.13
N ASN A 401 -20.88 -31.25 4.04
CA ASN A 401 -22.14 -30.50 4.10
C ASN A 401 -23.30 -31.30 4.67
N GLU A 402 -23.40 -32.60 4.36
CA GLU A 402 -24.40 -33.53 4.96
C GLU A 402 -24.23 -33.68 6.48
N ILE A 403 -23.00 -33.60 7.01
CA ILE A 403 -22.70 -33.53 8.45
C ILE A 403 -23.17 -32.20 9.05
N GLY A 404 -23.39 -31.19 8.22
CA GLY A 404 -23.82 -29.84 8.60
C GLY A 404 -22.69 -28.88 8.90
N LEU A 405 -21.53 -29.08 8.27
CA LEU A 405 -20.40 -28.14 8.27
C LEU A 405 -20.26 -27.49 6.90
N GLU A 406 -19.75 -26.24 6.88
CA GLU A 406 -19.18 -25.66 5.67
C GLU A 406 -17.83 -26.30 5.36
N PHE A 407 -17.37 -26.20 4.11
CA PHE A 407 -16.07 -26.72 3.68
C PHE A 407 -15.17 -25.59 3.19
N GLY A 408 -13.91 -25.62 3.60
CA GLY A 408 -12.83 -24.77 3.10
C GLY A 408 -11.67 -25.61 2.58
N ILE A 409 -10.86 -25.02 1.73
CA ILE A 409 -9.69 -25.69 1.13
C ILE A 409 -8.49 -24.75 1.16
N TRP A 410 -7.31 -25.31 1.48
CA TRP A 410 -6.05 -24.59 1.40
C TRP A 410 -5.51 -24.58 -0.03
N PHE A 411 -4.97 -23.43 -0.44
CA PHE A 411 -4.42 -23.19 -1.76
C PHE A 411 -3.25 -22.21 -1.70
N GLU A 412 -2.14 -22.53 -2.38
CA GLU A 412 -0.90 -21.72 -2.42
C GLU A 412 -0.47 -21.50 -3.89
N PRO A 413 -1.20 -20.68 -4.67
CA PRO A 413 -1.07 -20.60 -6.12
C PRO A 413 0.18 -19.86 -6.59
N GLU A 414 0.90 -19.18 -5.70
CA GLU A 414 2.11 -18.40 -5.99
C GLU A 414 3.39 -19.24 -6.02
N MET A 415 3.34 -20.48 -5.56
CA MET A 415 4.52 -21.34 -5.41
C MET A 415 4.50 -22.54 -6.37
N ILE A 416 5.69 -23.03 -6.69
CA ILE A 416 5.90 -24.21 -7.54
C ILE A 416 7.02 -25.08 -6.98
N SER A 417 6.80 -26.40 -6.88
CA SER A 417 7.86 -27.33 -6.48
C SER A 417 8.78 -27.64 -7.67
N PRO A 418 10.11 -27.76 -7.44
CA PRO A 418 11.02 -28.33 -8.45
C PRO A 418 10.55 -29.72 -8.93
N ASP A 419 9.99 -30.54 -8.01
CA ASP A 419 9.38 -31.83 -8.32
C ASP A 419 7.86 -31.66 -8.49
N SER A 420 7.45 -31.00 -9.59
CA SER A 420 6.07 -30.90 -10.04
C SER A 420 5.98 -31.12 -11.55
N ASP A 421 4.84 -31.51 -12.03
CA ASP A 421 4.59 -31.64 -13.47
C ASP A 421 4.59 -30.26 -14.13
N LEU A 422 4.01 -29.25 -13.47
CA LEU A 422 4.03 -27.87 -13.92
C LEU A 422 5.46 -27.34 -14.12
N TYR A 423 6.39 -27.57 -13.17
CA TYR A 423 7.78 -27.12 -13.34
C TYR A 423 8.51 -27.85 -14.45
N ARG A 424 8.21 -29.13 -14.69
CA ARG A 424 8.77 -29.90 -15.80
C ARG A 424 8.30 -29.36 -17.15
N GLU A 425 7.06 -28.91 -17.23
CA GLU A 425 6.48 -28.32 -18.45
C GLU A 425 6.91 -26.86 -18.67
N HIS A 426 6.97 -26.07 -17.59
CA HIS A 426 7.19 -24.63 -17.60
C HIS A 426 8.27 -24.16 -16.61
N PRO A 427 9.53 -24.64 -16.72
CA PRO A 427 10.60 -24.20 -15.81
C PRO A 427 10.90 -22.70 -15.88
N GLU A 428 10.52 -22.04 -16.98
CA GLU A 428 10.67 -20.59 -17.17
C GLU A 428 9.62 -19.76 -16.42
N TRP A 429 8.63 -20.38 -15.81
CA TRP A 429 7.62 -19.69 -15.01
C TRP A 429 8.10 -19.40 -13.59
N ALA A 430 9.16 -20.06 -13.13
CA ALA A 430 9.78 -19.77 -11.84
C ALA A 430 10.67 -18.49 -11.94
N ILE A 431 10.58 -17.61 -10.93
CA ILE A 431 11.42 -16.41 -10.86
C ILE A 431 12.87 -16.83 -10.72
N ARG A 432 13.68 -16.52 -11.74
CA ARG A 432 15.13 -16.75 -11.70
C ARG A 432 15.88 -15.88 -12.72
N ILE A 433 17.15 -15.67 -12.47
CA ILE A 433 18.06 -15.09 -13.46
C ILE A 433 18.59 -16.23 -14.35
N PRO A 434 18.48 -16.14 -15.68
CA PRO A 434 19.03 -17.15 -16.58
C PRO A 434 20.51 -17.45 -16.28
N GLY A 435 20.84 -18.74 -16.12
CA GLY A 435 22.19 -19.21 -15.77
C GLY A 435 22.50 -19.22 -14.27
N ARG A 436 21.57 -18.86 -13.41
CA ARG A 436 21.64 -19.03 -11.95
C ARG A 436 20.58 -20.03 -11.50
N GLU A 437 20.86 -20.72 -10.40
CA GLU A 437 19.84 -21.49 -9.69
C GLU A 437 18.77 -20.53 -9.12
N ALA A 438 17.52 -20.96 -9.09
CA ALA A 438 16.45 -20.22 -8.45
C ALA A 438 16.63 -20.22 -6.94
N THR A 439 16.21 -19.15 -6.28
CA THR A 439 16.17 -19.12 -4.81
C THR A 439 15.05 -20.03 -4.32
N GLU A 440 15.38 -20.94 -3.42
CA GLU A 440 14.48 -21.93 -2.87
C GLU A 440 14.07 -21.58 -1.44
N ILE A 441 12.77 -21.67 -1.15
CA ILE A 441 12.22 -21.52 0.20
C ILE A 441 11.33 -22.74 0.46
N ARG A 442 11.57 -23.49 1.53
CA ARG A 442 10.80 -24.70 1.87
C ARG A 442 10.68 -25.68 0.71
N CYS A 443 11.75 -25.91 -0.04
CA CYS A 443 11.76 -26.76 -1.24
C CYS A 443 10.83 -26.26 -2.37
N GLN A 444 10.62 -24.96 -2.47
CA GLN A 444 9.71 -24.33 -3.40
C GLN A 444 10.35 -23.15 -4.12
N TYR A 445 9.92 -22.90 -5.35
CA TYR A 445 10.21 -21.68 -6.11
C TYR A 445 8.97 -20.79 -6.16
N VAL A 446 9.16 -19.51 -6.42
CA VAL A 446 8.10 -18.53 -6.62
C VAL A 446 7.77 -18.44 -8.11
N LEU A 447 6.49 -18.50 -8.46
CA LEU A 447 6.02 -18.27 -9.82
C LEU A 447 6.14 -16.79 -10.22
N ASP A 448 6.51 -16.53 -11.46
CA ASP A 448 6.58 -15.18 -12.04
C ASP A 448 5.18 -14.68 -12.41
N LEU A 449 4.45 -14.19 -11.43
CA LEU A 449 3.10 -13.61 -11.61
C LEU A 449 3.10 -12.28 -12.40
N SER A 450 4.26 -11.77 -12.87
CA SER A 450 4.28 -10.68 -13.84
C SER A 450 3.90 -11.14 -15.27
N ARG A 451 3.88 -12.46 -15.50
CA ARG A 451 3.54 -13.08 -16.78
C ARG A 451 2.04 -13.35 -16.86
N PRO A 452 1.33 -12.85 -17.89
CA PRO A 452 -0.10 -13.09 -18.05
C PRO A 452 -0.50 -14.57 -18.05
N GLU A 453 0.28 -15.43 -18.73
CA GLU A 453 0.04 -16.86 -18.81
C GLU A 453 0.12 -17.57 -17.45
N VAL A 454 0.96 -17.05 -16.52
CA VAL A 454 1.06 -17.57 -15.15
C VAL A 454 -0.13 -17.11 -14.30
N GLN A 455 -0.55 -15.85 -14.50
CA GLN A 455 -1.76 -15.33 -13.84
C GLN A 455 -3.01 -16.12 -14.28
N ASP A 456 -3.15 -16.37 -15.59
CA ASP A 456 -4.28 -17.11 -16.14
C ASP A 456 -4.30 -18.53 -15.58
N TYR A 457 -3.16 -19.22 -15.54
CA TYR A 457 -3.03 -20.56 -14.95
C TYR A 457 -3.44 -20.57 -13.47
N ALA A 458 -2.87 -19.67 -12.66
CA ALA A 458 -3.21 -19.58 -11.24
C ALA A 458 -4.70 -19.29 -11.01
N TYR A 459 -5.29 -18.42 -11.83
CA TYR A 459 -6.72 -18.09 -11.77
C TYR A 459 -7.62 -19.26 -12.14
N GLU A 460 -7.26 -20.03 -13.17
CA GLU A 460 -8.04 -21.18 -13.61
C GLU A 460 -8.00 -22.35 -12.60
N CYS A 461 -6.92 -22.46 -11.81
CA CYS A 461 -6.79 -23.49 -10.78
C CYS A 461 -7.68 -23.22 -9.56
N VAL A 462 -7.98 -21.94 -9.23
CA VAL A 462 -8.81 -21.51 -8.10
C VAL A 462 -10.29 -21.45 -8.46
#